data_a6d9a7bd8bd340cbb078e37daacd5e10
#
_entry.id   a6d9a7bd8bd340cbb078e37daacd5e10
#
_cell.length_a   1.000
_cell.length_b   1.000
_cell.length_c   1.000
_cell.angle_alpha   90.00
_cell.angle_beta   90.00
_cell.angle_gamma   90.00
#
_symmetry.space_group_name_H-M   'P 1'
#
loop_
_entity.id
_entity.type
_entity.pdbx_description
1 polymer ?
#
loop_
_entity_poly.entity_id
_entity_poly.type
_entity_poly.pdbx_seq_one_letter_code
_entity_poly.pdbx_strand_id
1 'polypeptide(L)'
;MTLALKKTTARHISIKGIDWNLLTEKELKEFIEDYAKAAGTVLKAGGDMVLIHGAHCQLPALLFSKVFNKRTDQYGPQSFENRYRFALDVLEAIRAEAGDRLAIEYRISAIDMVPGSPDIEEDKSPVQI
;
A
#
# COMPACT_ATOMS: atom_id res chain seq x y z
N MET A 1 1.09 -22.58 -9.22
CA MET A 1 1.48 -21.47 -8.33
C MET A 1 1.68 -20.23 -9.19
N THR A 2 0.80 -19.28 -9.05
CA THR A 2 0.58 -18.16 -9.98
C THR A 2 1.76 -17.19 -9.96
N LEU A 3 2.03 -16.54 -11.10
CA LEU A 3 3.07 -15.51 -11.26
C LEU A 3 2.95 -14.39 -10.21
N ALA A 4 1.72 -14.07 -9.78
CA ALA A 4 1.43 -13.12 -8.72
C ALA A 4 2.02 -13.56 -7.36
N LEU A 5 1.90 -14.84 -7.00
CA LEU A 5 2.49 -15.36 -5.76
C LEU A 5 4.03 -15.31 -5.79
N LYS A 6 4.64 -15.59 -6.95
CA LYS A 6 6.09 -15.46 -7.13
C LYS A 6 6.55 -14.00 -7.03
N LYS A 7 5.80 -13.06 -7.62
CA LYS A 7 6.09 -11.63 -7.50
C LYS A 7 5.91 -11.16 -6.05
N THR A 8 4.84 -11.55 -5.37
CA THR A 8 4.58 -11.18 -3.97
C THR A 8 5.64 -11.76 -3.03
N THR A 9 6.02 -13.02 -3.20
CA THR A 9 7.07 -13.66 -2.40
C THR A 9 8.44 -13.04 -2.67
N ALA A 10 8.77 -12.74 -3.93
CA ALA A 10 10.01 -12.06 -4.27
C ALA A 10 10.09 -10.64 -3.68
N ARG A 11 8.97 -9.96 -3.57
CA ARG A 11 8.89 -8.60 -2.99
C ARG A 11 8.94 -8.59 -1.47
N HIS A 12 8.41 -9.60 -0.83
CA HIS A 12 8.54 -9.76 0.62
C HIS A 12 9.97 -10.13 1.03
N ILE A 13 10.68 -10.85 0.17
CA ILE A 13 12.08 -11.25 0.39
C ILE A 13 13.05 -10.16 -0.08
N SER A 14 12.63 -9.28 -0.95
CA SER A 14 13.55 -8.40 -1.67
C SER A 14 13.39 -6.93 -1.34
N ILE A 15 13.65 -6.56 -0.14
CA ILE A 15 14.48 -5.37 0.11
C ILE A 15 15.83 -5.49 -0.65
N LYS A 16 16.20 -6.66 -1.11
CA LYS A 16 17.39 -6.93 -1.93
C LYS A 16 17.00 -7.09 -3.40
N GLY A 17 16.86 -5.97 -4.12
CA GLY A 17 16.95 -6.01 -5.57
C GLY A 17 15.75 -5.58 -6.41
N ILE A 18 14.62 -5.14 -5.83
CA ILE A 18 13.55 -4.48 -6.60
C ILE A 18 13.49 -3.01 -6.21
N ASP A 19 13.78 -2.15 -7.15
CA ASP A 19 13.52 -0.74 -7.00
C ASP A 19 12.04 -0.46 -7.28
N TRP A 20 11.24 -0.21 -6.23
CA TRP A 20 9.82 0.12 -6.33
C TRP A 20 9.57 1.41 -7.12
N ASN A 21 10.59 2.28 -7.26
CA ASN A 21 10.51 3.47 -8.09
C ASN A 21 10.45 3.14 -9.59
N LEU A 22 10.89 1.94 -9.98
CA LEU A 22 10.86 1.45 -11.36
C LEU A 22 9.59 0.65 -11.70
N LEU A 23 8.72 0.38 -10.72
CA LEU A 23 7.44 -0.28 -10.99
C LEU A 23 6.60 0.62 -11.90
N THR A 24 6.07 0.07 -12.96
CA THR A 24 5.11 0.76 -13.83
C THR A 24 3.78 0.99 -13.10
N GLU A 25 2.99 1.96 -13.54
CA GLU A 25 1.62 2.14 -13.02
C GLU A 25 0.77 0.89 -13.21
N LYS A 26 0.98 0.16 -14.31
CA LYS A 26 0.31 -1.11 -14.56
C LYS A 26 0.63 -2.14 -13.48
N GLU A 27 1.89 -2.28 -13.12
CA GLU A 27 2.30 -3.21 -12.05
C GLU A 27 1.75 -2.78 -10.69
N LEU A 28 1.68 -1.48 -10.39
CA LEU A 28 1.04 -1.00 -9.18
C LEU A 28 -0.45 -1.33 -9.15
N LYS A 29 -1.16 -1.20 -10.27
CA LYS A 29 -2.57 -1.62 -10.39
C LYS A 29 -2.75 -3.12 -10.21
N GLU A 30 -1.85 -3.94 -10.77
CA GLU A 30 -1.85 -5.39 -10.53
C GLU A 30 -1.70 -5.73 -9.03
N PHE A 31 -0.89 -4.95 -8.30
CA PHE A 31 -0.81 -5.13 -6.85
C PHE A 31 -2.10 -4.76 -6.12
N ILE A 32 -2.73 -3.64 -6.49
CA ILE A 32 -4.00 -3.23 -5.92
C ILE A 32 -5.04 -4.33 -6.10
N GLU A 33 -5.12 -4.91 -7.31
CA GLU A 33 -5.99 -6.06 -7.58
C GLU A 33 -5.64 -7.29 -6.73
N ASP A 34 -4.35 -7.56 -6.50
CA ASP A 34 -3.91 -8.69 -5.69
C ASP A 34 -4.28 -8.51 -4.21
N TYR A 35 -4.26 -7.27 -3.67
CA TYR A 35 -4.80 -6.97 -2.35
C TYR A 35 -6.30 -7.28 -2.26
N ALA A 36 -7.08 -6.86 -3.24
CA ALA A 36 -8.52 -7.14 -3.30
C ALA A 36 -8.80 -8.65 -3.37
N LYS A 37 -8.10 -9.38 -4.23
CA LYS A 37 -8.23 -10.85 -4.33
C LYS A 37 -7.87 -11.56 -3.03
N ALA A 38 -6.82 -11.08 -2.34
CA ALA A 38 -6.42 -11.64 -1.04
C ALA A 38 -7.51 -11.42 0.00
N ALA A 39 -8.08 -10.23 0.06
CA ALA A 39 -9.20 -9.92 0.96
C ALA A 39 -10.44 -10.78 0.65
N GLY A 40 -10.79 -10.95 -0.63
CA GLY A 40 -11.86 -11.85 -1.06
C GLY A 40 -11.61 -13.30 -0.65
N THR A 41 -10.36 -13.75 -0.65
CA THR A 41 -9.99 -15.09 -0.17
C THR A 41 -10.18 -15.23 1.34
N VAL A 42 -9.79 -14.22 2.12
CA VAL A 42 -10.03 -14.19 3.58
C VAL A 42 -11.52 -14.27 3.87
N LEU A 43 -12.33 -13.47 3.19
CA LEU A 43 -13.78 -13.49 3.36
C LEU A 43 -14.40 -14.87 3.03
N LYS A 44 -13.96 -15.50 1.94
CA LYS A 44 -14.42 -16.86 1.55
C LYS A 44 -14.01 -17.93 2.57
N ALA A 45 -12.90 -17.72 3.25
CA ALA A 45 -12.42 -18.59 4.33
C ALA A 45 -13.14 -18.34 5.68
N GLY A 46 -14.07 -17.39 5.75
CA GLY A 46 -14.80 -17.05 6.97
C GLY A 46 -14.08 -16.06 7.88
N GLY A 47 -13.11 -15.32 7.38
CA GLY A 47 -12.44 -14.26 8.13
C GLY A 47 -13.28 -12.97 8.13
N ASP A 48 -13.21 -12.22 9.22
CA ASP A 48 -13.99 -11.01 9.46
C ASP A 48 -13.20 -9.72 9.29
N MET A 49 -11.86 -9.82 9.20
CA MET A 49 -10.97 -8.67 9.14
C MET A 49 -9.70 -8.94 8.34
N VAL A 50 -9.18 -7.90 7.70
CA VAL A 50 -7.83 -7.87 7.12
C VAL A 50 -7.05 -6.69 7.68
N LEU A 51 -5.76 -6.88 7.89
CA LEU A 51 -4.82 -5.82 8.23
C LEU A 51 -3.93 -5.53 7.02
N ILE A 52 -3.97 -4.29 6.54
CA ILE A 52 -3.10 -3.78 5.50
C ILE A 52 -1.85 -3.20 6.16
N HIS A 53 -0.69 -3.78 5.85
CA HIS A 53 0.55 -3.35 6.45
C HIS A 53 1.19 -2.22 5.64
N GLY A 54 0.88 -0.98 6.04
CA GLY A 54 1.42 0.26 5.48
C GLY A 54 2.57 0.86 6.29
N ALA A 55 3.37 0.02 6.96
CA ALA A 55 4.52 0.44 7.77
C ALA A 55 5.76 -0.42 7.46
N HIS A 56 6.87 -0.19 8.16
CA HIS A 56 8.09 -1.01 8.13
C HIS A 56 8.60 -1.30 6.72
N CYS A 57 8.74 -0.27 5.88
CA CYS A 57 9.25 -0.39 4.51
C CYS A 57 8.45 -1.36 3.61
N GLN A 58 7.18 -1.64 3.93
CA GLN A 58 6.30 -2.30 2.97
C GLN A 58 5.95 -1.34 1.82
N LEU A 59 5.53 -1.87 0.69
CA LEU A 59 5.26 -1.07 -0.52
C LEU A 59 4.38 0.17 -0.28
N PRO A 60 3.26 0.09 0.48
CA PRO A 60 2.47 1.28 0.75
C PRO A 60 3.24 2.35 1.54
N ALA A 61 4.07 1.96 2.52
CA ALA A 61 4.90 2.89 3.28
C ALA A 61 5.97 3.55 2.40
N LEU A 62 6.58 2.78 1.51
CA LEU A 62 7.62 3.28 0.59
C LEU A 62 7.05 4.29 -0.41
N LEU A 63 5.84 4.05 -0.93
CA LEU A 63 5.14 4.98 -1.83
C LEU A 63 4.65 6.23 -1.11
N PHE A 64 4.32 6.14 0.17
CA PHE A 64 3.97 7.29 0.99
C PHE A 64 5.17 8.21 1.29
N SER A 65 6.37 7.66 1.38
CA SER A 65 7.55 8.35 1.85
C SER A 65 8.09 9.39 0.86
N LYS A 66 8.30 10.62 1.31
CA LYS A 66 9.01 11.67 0.55
C LYS A 66 10.50 11.33 0.34
N VAL A 67 11.07 10.54 1.25
CA VAL A 67 12.50 10.19 1.23
C VAL A 67 12.78 9.06 0.26
N PHE A 68 11.96 8.02 0.32
CA PHE A 68 12.18 6.79 -0.45
C PHE A 68 11.49 6.79 -1.81
N ASN A 69 10.34 7.46 -1.93
CA ASN A 69 9.62 7.56 -3.19
C ASN A 69 10.24 8.63 -4.09
N LYS A 70 10.72 8.23 -5.26
CA LYS A 70 11.34 9.10 -6.28
C LYS A 70 10.52 9.13 -7.58
N ARG A 71 9.30 8.60 -7.54
CA ARG A 71 8.42 8.56 -8.70
C ARG A 71 7.95 9.96 -9.09
N THR A 72 7.61 10.12 -10.36
CA THR A 72 7.12 11.39 -10.92
C THR A 72 5.70 11.28 -11.46
N ASP A 73 5.08 10.09 -11.34
CA ASP A 73 3.70 9.83 -11.74
C ASP A 73 2.70 10.13 -10.59
N GLN A 74 1.45 9.72 -10.77
CA GLN A 74 0.38 9.93 -9.79
C GLN A 74 0.60 9.23 -8.44
N TYR A 75 1.54 8.30 -8.34
CA TYR A 75 1.95 7.63 -7.09
C TYR A 75 3.25 8.22 -6.52
N GLY A 76 3.72 9.33 -7.05
CA GLY A 76 4.92 10.01 -6.60
C GLY A 76 4.67 10.93 -5.39
N PRO A 77 5.73 11.46 -4.76
CA PRO A 77 5.63 12.21 -3.51
C PRO A 77 5.33 13.70 -3.67
N GLN A 78 4.93 14.15 -4.88
CA GLN A 78 4.81 15.57 -5.24
C GLN A 78 3.69 16.30 -4.50
N SER A 79 2.62 15.60 -4.15
CA SER A 79 1.52 16.12 -3.35
C SER A 79 1.12 15.14 -2.25
N PHE A 80 0.37 15.65 -1.27
CA PHE A 80 -0.18 14.83 -0.21
C PHE A 80 -1.12 13.74 -0.77
N GLU A 81 -2.00 14.12 -1.69
CA GLU A 81 -2.96 13.24 -2.36
C GLU A 81 -2.26 12.11 -3.11
N ASN A 82 -1.17 12.40 -3.81
CA ASN A 82 -0.40 11.39 -4.53
C ASN A 82 0.24 10.38 -3.57
N ARG A 83 0.73 10.84 -2.42
CA ARG A 83 1.35 9.97 -1.42
C ARG A 83 0.38 8.94 -0.84
N TYR A 84 -0.87 9.33 -0.62
CA TYR A 84 -1.92 8.43 -0.12
C TYR A 84 -2.62 7.63 -1.21
N ARG A 85 -2.48 8.01 -2.47
CA ARG A 85 -3.23 7.41 -3.59
C ARG A 85 -3.17 5.89 -3.61
N PHE A 86 -1.98 5.31 -3.52
CA PHE A 86 -1.85 3.85 -3.54
C PHE A 86 -2.60 3.19 -2.38
N ALA A 87 -2.51 3.77 -1.18
CA ALA A 87 -3.22 3.26 -0.01
C ALA A 87 -4.74 3.33 -0.19
N LEU A 88 -5.25 4.46 -0.69
CA LEU A 88 -6.67 4.65 -0.98
C LEU A 88 -7.16 3.69 -2.07
N ASP A 89 -6.42 3.57 -3.17
CA ASP A 89 -6.76 2.64 -4.26
C ASP A 89 -6.83 1.18 -3.76
N VAL A 90 -5.94 0.78 -2.84
CA VAL A 90 -5.99 -0.54 -2.19
C VAL A 90 -7.24 -0.70 -1.34
N LEU A 91 -7.56 0.30 -0.51
CA LEU A 91 -8.75 0.26 0.35
C LEU A 91 -10.04 0.21 -0.47
N GLU A 92 -10.14 1.02 -1.52
CA GLU A 92 -11.28 1.03 -2.45
C GLU A 92 -11.44 -0.32 -3.16
N ALA A 93 -10.34 -0.90 -3.66
CA ALA A 93 -10.37 -2.20 -4.33
C ALA A 93 -10.81 -3.33 -3.39
N ILE A 94 -10.33 -3.33 -2.13
CA ILE A 94 -10.76 -4.29 -1.11
C ILE A 94 -12.24 -4.10 -0.80
N ARG A 95 -12.68 -2.85 -0.65
CA ARG A 95 -14.09 -2.54 -0.37
C ARG A 95 -15.00 -2.94 -1.53
N ALA A 96 -14.56 -2.75 -2.77
CA ALA A 96 -15.29 -3.21 -3.96
C ALA A 96 -15.43 -4.73 -4.02
N GLU A 97 -14.40 -5.49 -3.63
CA GLU A 97 -14.41 -6.97 -3.62
C GLU A 97 -15.21 -7.54 -2.44
N ALA A 98 -15.03 -7.01 -1.23
CA ALA A 98 -15.56 -7.58 0.00
C ALA A 98 -16.86 -6.91 0.49
N GLY A 99 -17.20 -5.72 0.01
CA GLY A 99 -18.30 -4.92 0.54
C GLY A 99 -18.08 -4.58 2.02
N ASP A 100 -19.14 -4.46 2.78
CA ASP A 100 -19.11 -4.14 4.22
C ASP A 100 -18.93 -5.38 5.12
N ARG A 101 -18.74 -6.54 4.53
CA ARG A 101 -18.63 -7.81 5.25
C ARG A 101 -17.26 -8.07 5.85
N LEU A 102 -16.27 -7.23 5.55
CA LEU A 102 -14.89 -7.38 6.00
C LEU A 102 -14.44 -6.08 6.67
N ALA A 103 -14.02 -6.15 7.92
CA ALA A 103 -13.35 -5.02 8.56
C ALA A 103 -11.96 -4.85 7.96
N ILE A 104 -11.54 -3.60 7.76
CA ILE A 104 -10.22 -3.26 7.22
C ILE A 104 -9.49 -2.44 8.28
N GLU A 105 -8.35 -2.95 8.73
CA GLU A 105 -7.39 -2.22 9.53
C GLU A 105 -6.22 -1.79 8.66
N TYR A 106 -5.80 -0.53 8.76
CA TYR A 106 -4.62 -0.04 8.05
C TYR A 106 -3.56 0.39 9.06
N ARG A 107 -2.41 -0.28 9.05
CA ARG A 107 -1.28 0.06 9.91
C ARG A 107 -0.35 1.05 9.20
N ILE A 108 -0.08 2.16 9.87
CA ILE A 108 0.86 3.19 9.39
C ILE A 108 2.03 3.36 10.37
N SER A 109 3.15 3.90 9.89
CA SER A 109 4.20 4.44 10.74
C SER A 109 3.88 5.91 11.03
N ALA A 110 3.78 6.27 12.29
CA ALA A 110 3.57 7.66 12.70
C ALA A 110 4.84 8.51 12.47
N ILE A 111 6.02 7.88 12.64
CA ILE A 111 7.33 8.50 12.41
C ILE A 111 8.26 7.41 11.87
N ASP A 112 8.95 7.70 10.78
CA ASP A 112 9.93 6.76 10.21
C ASP A 112 11.35 6.94 10.74
N MET A 113 11.61 7.90 11.61
CA MET A 113 12.92 8.21 12.19
C MET A 113 14.04 8.42 11.16
N VAL A 114 13.69 8.79 9.94
CA VAL A 114 14.60 9.07 8.83
C VAL A 114 14.56 10.57 8.55
N PRO A 115 15.71 11.28 8.49
CA PRO A 115 15.71 12.71 8.20
C PRO A 115 14.96 13.04 6.90
N GLY A 116 14.00 13.95 6.97
CA GLY A 116 13.14 14.35 5.85
C GLY A 116 11.90 13.47 5.63
N SER A 117 11.70 12.44 6.45
CA SER A 117 10.42 11.70 6.48
C SER A 117 9.29 12.58 7.00
N PRO A 118 8.05 12.35 6.56
CA PRO A 118 6.88 12.95 7.17
C PRO A 118 6.86 12.69 8.66
N ASP A 119 6.40 13.67 9.41
CA ASP A 119 6.15 13.54 10.84
C ASP A 119 4.63 13.62 11.14
N ILE A 120 4.29 13.43 12.41
CA ILE A 120 2.90 13.45 12.87
C ILE A 120 2.18 14.77 12.53
N GLU A 121 2.89 15.89 12.47
CA GLU A 121 2.28 17.19 12.18
C GLU A 121 1.89 17.28 10.69
N GLU A 122 2.69 16.72 9.79
CA GLU A 122 2.32 16.62 8.37
C GLU A 122 1.19 15.63 8.12
N ASP A 123 1.09 14.59 8.94
CA ASP A 123 0.08 13.53 8.81
C ASP A 123 -1.27 13.87 9.46
N LYS A 124 -1.36 14.97 10.19
CA LYS A 124 -2.61 15.50 10.77
C LYS A 124 -3.55 16.15 9.78
N SER A 125 -3.20 16.24 8.51
CA SER A 125 -4.15 16.71 7.50
C SER A 125 -5.34 15.75 7.44
N PRO A 126 -6.58 16.24 7.58
CA PRO A 126 -7.74 15.38 7.68
C PRO A 126 -7.96 14.66 6.35
N VAL A 127 -7.58 13.39 6.28
CA VAL A 127 -8.18 12.51 5.31
C VAL A 127 -9.61 12.28 5.78
N GLN A 128 -10.53 13.08 5.27
CA GLN A 128 -11.95 12.74 5.38
C GLN A 128 -12.19 11.54 4.46
N ILE A 129 -12.30 10.38 5.08
CA ILE A 129 -12.75 9.14 4.43
C ILE A 129 -14.27 9.15 4.39
#